data_542c9f8aeab18a6d5fdaae2d828e2e3a
#
_entry.id   542c9f8aeab18a6d5fdaae2d828e2e3a
#
_cell.length_a   1.000
_cell.length_b   1.000
_cell.length_c   1.000
_cell.angle_alpha   90.00
_cell.angle_beta   90.00
_cell.angle_gamma   90.00
#
_symmetry.space_group_name_H-M   'P 1'
#
loop_
_entity.id
_entity.type
_entity.pdbx_description
1 polymer ?
#
loop_
_entity_poly.entity_id
_entity_poly.type
_entity_poly.pdbx_seq_one_letter_code
_entity_poly.pdbx_strand_id
1 'polypeptide(L)'
;MKTVRNFVWMIIAAVSVLWWMSEPQLLSSTQFFQWRSALIQYSGVLSLALMSIAMVLALRLPVIEQWVHGMDKAYRVHKWLGIAGVSLGVIHWLMYKVPKWLVAAGWLEKPVKHTGEGPSGNNFVGFELWVKELRDIGLDLGEWGFYLLLVLLAVSLWTVVKYKPFKLSHRLMAVVYLMVAVHSVLLIKHAYWGEPIHFVALGFALMGSAAATYSLFGFVGRANRHPAKVVSTRYFPQARVMELVLAPSNNGQGKPWQGHKAGQFAYVRFGNEDPHPFTIVSSEHDPEVRFLIKELGDFTTNLYQRVKAGNEVVVEGPYGRLEFDVNKPQVWIAGGVGIASFFAILSSLKTLKRHPPVHLFYCTRGLDSHLVDELWNAARQAQVKLNVIDTAISPRLNVERIAKECGDLSRYEFYFCGPEVFSRTLKKELEAYRFDTEHHYHEELFVMR
;
A
#
# COMPACT_ATOMS: atom_id res chain seq x y z
N MET A 1 11.85 -4.29 -2.09
CA MET A 1 11.36 -3.29 -3.10
C MET A 1 11.89 -3.55 -4.51
N LYS A 2 13.15 -3.97 -4.71
CA LYS A 2 13.72 -4.27 -6.05
C LYS A 2 12.89 -5.29 -6.83
N THR A 3 12.47 -6.40 -6.21
CA THR A 3 11.65 -7.46 -6.86
C THR A 3 10.34 -6.93 -7.43
N VAL A 4 9.59 -6.15 -6.64
CA VAL A 4 8.30 -5.59 -7.09
C VAL A 4 8.50 -4.56 -8.20
N ARG A 5 9.51 -3.71 -8.09
CA ARG A 5 9.88 -2.75 -9.14
C ARG A 5 10.23 -3.44 -10.45
N ASN A 6 11.05 -4.50 -10.37
CA ASN A 6 11.43 -5.30 -11.54
C ASN A 6 10.22 -5.98 -12.18
N PHE A 7 9.28 -6.49 -11.38
CA PHE A 7 8.04 -7.07 -11.86
C PHE A 7 7.17 -6.05 -12.62
N VAL A 8 7.02 -4.84 -12.08
CA VAL A 8 6.28 -3.76 -12.76
C VAL A 8 6.95 -3.41 -14.10
N TRP A 9 8.28 -3.26 -14.11
CA TRP A 9 9.01 -3.02 -15.37
C TRP A 9 8.88 -4.17 -16.36
N MET A 10 8.88 -5.41 -15.89
CA MET A 10 8.65 -6.59 -16.74
C MET A 10 7.25 -6.56 -17.37
N ILE A 11 6.21 -6.19 -16.62
CA ILE A 11 4.86 -6.03 -17.18
C ILE A 11 4.81 -4.91 -18.21
N ILE A 12 5.40 -3.75 -17.91
CA ILE A 12 5.48 -2.64 -18.86
C ILE A 12 6.19 -3.09 -20.15
N ALA A 13 7.32 -3.75 -20.04
CA ALA A 13 8.06 -4.28 -21.18
C ALA A 13 7.24 -5.31 -21.97
N ALA A 14 6.59 -6.26 -21.28
CA ALA A 14 5.76 -7.28 -21.94
C ALA A 14 4.59 -6.65 -22.69
N VAL A 15 3.85 -5.73 -22.08
CA VAL A 15 2.75 -5.00 -22.75
C VAL A 15 3.28 -4.20 -23.94
N SER A 16 4.44 -3.54 -23.80
CA SER A 16 5.05 -2.76 -24.90
C SER A 16 5.44 -3.65 -26.08
N VAL A 17 6.05 -4.80 -25.81
CA VAL A 17 6.44 -5.77 -26.87
C VAL A 17 5.19 -6.31 -27.57
N LEU A 18 4.19 -6.74 -26.83
CA LEU A 18 2.95 -7.27 -27.42
C LEU A 18 2.22 -6.22 -28.24
N TRP A 19 2.13 -4.99 -27.74
CA TRP A 19 1.56 -3.88 -28.50
C TRP A 19 2.35 -3.62 -29.80
N TRP A 20 3.69 -3.61 -29.70
CA TRP A 20 4.55 -3.41 -30.87
C TRP A 20 4.36 -4.49 -31.94
N MET A 21 4.23 -5.74 -31.51
CA MET A 21 3.96 -6.87 -32.43
C MET A 21 2.60 -6.74 -33.14
N SER A 22 1.62 -6.10 -32.50
CA SER A 22 0.28 -5.89 -33.07
C SER A 22 0.18 -4.65 -33.97
N GLU A 23 1.27 -3.88 -34.14
CA GLU A 23 1.36 -2.71 -35.04
C GLU A 23 2.55 -2.80 -36.00
N PRO A 24 2.65 -3.87 -36.82
CA PRO A 24 3.84 -4.14 -37.63
C PRO A 24 4.13 -3.07 -38.71
N GLN A 25 3.10 -2.35 -39.15
CA GLN A 25 3.23 -1.32 -40.20
C GLN A 25 3.56 0.08 -39.63
N LEU A 26 3.62 0.22 -38.31
CA LEU A 26 3.77 1.55 -37.69
C LEU A 26 5.11 2.22 -38.04
N LEU A 27 6.22 1.44 -38.12
CA LEU A 27 7.55 1.96 -38.46
C LEU A 27 7.65 2.49 -39.90
N SER A 28 6.90 1.90 -40.82
CA SER A 28 6.89 2.35 -42.20
C SER A 28 5.92 3.51 -42.48
N SER A 29 5.11 3.87 -41.46
CA SER A 29 4.12 4.93 -41.59
C SER A 29 4.69 6.29 -41.22
N THR A 30 4.53 7.27 -42.08
CA THR A 30 4.79 8.71 -41.82
C THR A 30 3.52 9.46 -41.42
N GLN A 31 2.38 8.78 -41.33
CA GLN A 31 1.09 9.41 -41.08
C GLN A 31 0.85 9.67 -39.58
N PHE A 32 0.69 10.92 -39.22
CA PHE A 32 0.42 11.34 -37.84
C PHE A 32 -0.77 10.61 -37.18
N PHE A 33 -1.89 10.44 -37.91
CA PHE A 33 -3.09 9.83 -37.34
C PHE A 33 -2.98 8.31 -37.13
N GLN A 34 -2.10 7.61 -37.83
CA GLN A 34 -1.80 6.21 -37.57
C GLN A 34 -1.03 6.06 -36.27
N TRP A 35 0.04 6.84 -36.10
CA TRP A 35 0.79 6.88 -34.83
C TRP A 35 -0.09 7.28 -33.65
N ARG A 36 -0.92 8.31 -33.81
CA ARG A 36 -1.89 8.72 -32.80
C ARG A 36 -2.81 7.58 -32.39
N SER A 37 -3.40 6.86 -33.36
CA SER A 37 -4.31 5.74 -33.08
C SER A 37 -3.62 4.61 -32.32
N ALA A 38 -2.42 4.23 -32.74
CA ALA A 38 -1.62 3.20 -32.09
C ALA A 38 -1.22 3.60 -30.64
N LEU A 39 -0.77 4.85 -30.44
CA LEU A 39 -0.36 5.36 -29.13
C LEU A 39 -1.53 5.55 -28.15
N ILE A 40 -2.73 5.88 -28.66
CA ILE A 40 -3.96 5.89 -27.84
C ILE A 40 -4.21 4.48 -27.30
N GLN A 41 -4.13 3.44 -28.13
CA GLN A 41 -4.32 2.05 -27.67
C GLN A 41 -3.23 1.65 -26.66
N TYR A 42 -1.97 1.94 -26.94
CA TYR A 42 -0.85 1.64 -26.07
C TYR A 42 -1.01 2.26 -24.68
N SER A 43 -1.23 3.58 -24.64
CA SER A 43 -1.38 4.30 -23.37
C SER A 43 -2.62 3.83 -22.59
N GLY A 44 -3.70 3.49 -23.28
CA GLY A 44 -4.91 2.95 -22.66
C GLY A 44 -4.69 1.56 -22.03
N VAL A 45 -4.10 0.61 -22.77
CA VAL A 45 -3.82 -0.75 -22.27
C VAL A 45 -2.82 -0.71 -21.13
N LEU A 46 -1.77 0.12 -21.23
CA LEU A 46 -0.78 0.24 -20.16
C LEU A 46 -1.37 0.88 -18.89
N SER A 47 -2.18 1.93 -19.05
CA SER A 47 -2.92 2.54 -17.94
C SER A 47 -3.84 1.52 -17.24
N LEU A 48 -4.62 0.77 -18.00
CA LEU A 48 -5.50 -0.29 -17.50
C LEU A 48 -4.69 -1.34 -16.72
N ALA A 49 -3.55 -1.81 -17.25
CA ALA A 49 -2.71 -2.80 -16.61
C ALA A 49 -2.20 -2.32 -15.25
N LEU A 50 -1.64 -1.10 -15.17
CA LEU A 50 -1.13 -0.54 -13.92
C LEU A 50 -2.24 -0.31 -12.89
N MET A 51 -3.41 0.18 -13.33
CA MET A 51 -4.56 0.38 -12.44
C MET A 51 -5.12 -0.95 -11.95
N SER A 52 -5.16 -1.99 -12.79
CA SER A 52 -5.61 -3.34 -12.41
C SER A 52 -4.72 -3.94 -11.32
N ILE A 53 -3.39 -3.82 -11.47
CA ILE A 53 -2.43 -4.26 -10.45
C ILE A 53 -2.62 -3.48 -9.16
N ALA A 54 -2.81 -2.15 -9.26
CA ALA A 54 -3.10 -1.32 -8.09
C ALA A 54 -4.36 -1.80 -7.35
N MET A 55 -5.44 -2.14 -8.07
CA MET A 55 -6.66 -2.69 -7.46
C MET A 55 -6.42 -3.99 -6.71
N VAL A 56 -5.62 -4.90 -7.27
CA VAL A 56 -5.27 -6.18 -6.63
C VAL A 56 -4.43 -5.98 -5.37
N LEU A 57 -3.47 -5.05 -5.38
CA LEU A 57 -2.64 -4.73 -4.21
C LEU A 57 -3.45 -4.18 -3.03
N ALA A 58 -4.61 -3.56 -3.29
CA ALA A 58 -5.49 -3.04 -2.25
C ALA A 58 -6.28 -4.12 -1.50
N LEU A 59 -6.31 -5.37 -1.97
CA LEU A 59 -7.16 -6.43 -1.42
C LEU A 59 -6.66 -7.05 -0.10
N ARG A 60 -5.45 -6.73 0.36
CA ARG A 60 -4.82 -7.31 1.57
C ARG A 60 -4.77 -8.85 1.54
N LEU A 61 -4.48 -9.42 0.38
CA LEU A 61 -4.35 -10.87 0.25
C LEU A 61 -3.01 -11.34 0.85
N PRO A 62 -3.00 -12.37 1.71
CA PRO A 62 -1.77 -12.86 2.34
C PRO A 62 -0.69 -13.27 1.34
N VAL A 63 -1.07 -13.84 0.20
CA VAL A 63 -0.14 -14.22 -0.88
C VAL A 63 0.57 -12.99 -1.45
N ILE A 64 -0.17 -11.89 -1.65
CA ILE A 64 0.40 -10.63 -2.15
C ILE A 64 1.33 -10.02 -1.12
N GLU A 65 0.90 -10.00 0.16
CA GLU A 65 1.74 -9.51 1.25
C GLU A 65 3.06 -10.27 1.34
N GLN A 66 3.01 -11.59 1.21
CA GLN A 66 4.22 -12.43 1.18
C GLN A 66 5.15 -12.06 0.04
N TRP A 67 4.58 -11.86 -1.14
CA TRP A 67 5.35 -11.55 -2.34
C TRP A 67 5.98 -10.13 -2.31
N VAL A 68 5.26 -9.14 -1.78
CA VAL A 68 5.78 -7.75 -1.66
C VAL A 68 6.57 -7.51 -0.37
N HIS A 69 6.69 -8.51 0.52
CA HIS A 69 7.38 -8.43 1.82
C HIS A 69 6.80 -7.34 2.76
N GLY A 70 5.48 -7.27 2.87
CA GLY A 70 4.76 -6.43 3.82
C GLY A 70 3.69 -5.54 3.21
N MET A 71 2.63 -5.27 3.98
CA MET A 71 1.50 -4.45 3.55
C MET A 71 1.86 -2.97 3.35
N ASP A 72 2.80 -2.44 4.12
CA ASP A 72 3.34 -1.08 3.96
C ASP A 72 3.93 -0.87 2.57
N LYS A 73 4.69 -1.87 2.08
CA LYS A 73 5.26 -1.87 0.73
C LYS A 73 4.19 -2.04 -0.33
N ALA A 74 3.18 -2.89 -0.09
CA ALA A 74 2.04 -3.05 -0.99
C ALA A 74 1.30 -1.72 -1.22
N TYR A 75 1.01 -0.96 -0.16
CA TYR A 75 0.35 0.34 -0.27
C TYR A 75 1.22 1.40 -0.94
N ARG A 76 2.54 1.39 -0.69
CA ARG A 76 3.46 2.27 -1.40
C ARG A 76 3.47 2.01 -2.90
N VAL A 77 3.52 0.74 -3.31
CA VAL A 77 3.45 0.34 -4.73
C VAL A 77 2.09 0.69 -5.33
N HIS A 78 0.98 0.39 -4.62
CA HIS A 78 -0.37 0.79 -5.02
C HIS A 78 -0.46 2.28 -5.33
N LYS A 79 0.05 3.15 -4.44
CA LYS A 79 0.07 4.60 -4.64
C LYS A 79 0.79 5.00 -5.93
N TRP A 80 2.00 4.47 -6.16
CA TRP A 80 2.78 4.82 -7.35
C TRP A 80 2.20 4.26 -8.64
N LEU A 81 1.65 3.05 -8.61
CA LEU A 81 0.93 2.48 -9.77
C LEU A 81 -0.34 3.27 -10.09
N GLY A 82 -1.07 3.72 -9.07
CA GLY A 82 -2.23 4.59 -9.25
C GLY A 82 -1.83 5.91 -9.92
N ILE A 83 -0.79 6.59 -9.41
CA ILE A 83 -0.27 7.83 -10.02
C ILE A 83 0.18 7.60 -11.46
N ALA A 84 0.98 6.56 -11.72
CA ALA A 84 1.48 6.24 -13.06
C ALA A 84 0.34 5.88 -14.02
N GLY A 85 -0.62 5.06 -13.59
CA GLY A 85 -1.79 4.69 -14.38
C GLY A 85 -2.63 5.90 -14.76
N VAL A 86 -2.91 6.81 -13.80
CA VAL A 86 -3.67 8.04 -14.09
C VAL A 86 -2.87 8.99 -14.97
N SER A 87 -1.55 9.12 -14.80
CA SER A 87 -0.70 9.93 -15.69
C SER A 87 -0.76 9.44 -17.14
N LEU A 88 -0.74 8.11 -17.35
CA LEU A 88 -0.95 7.51 -18.67
C LEU A 88 -2.37 7.77 -19.19
N GLY A 89 -3.38 7.73 -18.32
CA GLY A 89 -4.76 8.12 -18.63
C GLY A 89 -4.87 9.57 -19.10
N VAL A 90 -4.14 10.50 -18.48
CA VAL A 90 -4.04 11.91 -18.93
C VAL A 90 -3.41 11.99 -20.32
N ILE A 91 -2.31 11.29 -20.56
CA ILE A 91 -1.64 11.24 -21.87
C ILE A 91 -2.61 10.67 -22.92
N HIS A 92 -3.30 9.57 -22.61
CA HIS A 92 -4.32 8.95 -23.45
C HIS A 92 -5.42 9.93 -23.84
N TRP A 93 -5.97 10.64 -22.86
CA TRP A 93 -7.02 11.64 -23.07
C TRP A 93 -6.52 12.83 -23.90
N LEU A 94 -5.31 13.33 -23.64
CA LEU A 94 -4.71 14.40 -24.44
C LEU A 94 -4.49 13.98 -25.89
N MET A 95 -4.01 12.76 -26.14
CA MET A 95 -3.86 12.22 -27.50
C MET A 95 -5.21 12.11 -28.22
N TYR A 96 -6.29 11.92 -27.49
CA TYR A 96 -7.63 11.90 -28.06
C TYR A 96 -8.20 13.30 -28.33
N LYS A 97 -8.04 14.27 -27.41
CA LYS A 97 -8.67 15.60 -27.46
C LYS A 97 -7.83 16.62 -28.21
N VAL A 98 -6.51 16.71 -27.96
CA VAL A 98 -5.66 17.77 -28.53
C VAL A 98 -5.70 17.83 -30.06
N PRO A 99 -5.57 16.72 -30.81
CA PRO A 99 -5.67 16.79 -32.26
C PRO A 99 -7.03 17.27 -32.77
N LYS A 100 -8.12 16.99 -32.04
CA LYS A 100 -9.46 17.52 -32.39
C LYS A 100 -9.51 19.03 -32.22
N TRP A 101 -8.91 19.56 -31.16
CA TRP A 101 -8.82 21.01 -30.94
C TRP A 101 -7.94 21.69 -31.98
N LEU A 102 -6.80 21.09 -32.36
CA LEU A 102 -5.92 21.62 -33.38
C LEU A 102 -6.61 21.64 -34.78
N VAL A 103 -7.37 20.62 -35.09
CA VAL A 103 -8.20 20.61 -36.34
C VAL A 103 -9.27 21.67 -36.26
N ALA A 104 -9.97 21.84 -35.15
CA ALA A 104 -10.98 22.88 -34.96
C ALA A 104 -10.41 24.29 -35.07
N ALA A 105 -9.16 24.49 -34.59
CA ALA A 105 -8.44 25.78 -34.70
C ALA A 105 -7.80 26.02 -36.09
N GLY A 106 -7.88 25.07 -37.04
CA GLY A 106 -7.27 25.16 -38.35
C GLY A 106 -5.76 24.95 -38.40
N TRP A 107 -5.16 24.48 -37.28
CA TRP A 107 -3.70 24.24 -37.19
C TRP A 107 -3.30 22.84 -37.65
N LEU A 108 -4.26 21.93 -37.79
CA LEU A 108 -4.05 20.57 -38.28
C LEU A 108 -5.12 20.25 -39.36
N GLU A 109 -4.71 19.66 -40.47
CA GLU A 109 -5.64 19.24 -41.50
C GLU A 109 -6.50 18.07 -41.03
N LYS A 110 -7.78 18.11 -41.36
CA LYS A 110 -8.71 17.01 -41.05
C LYS A 110 -8.27 15.78 -41.82
N PRO A 111 -8.17 14.58 -41.18
CA PRO A 111 -7.85 13.37 -41.90
C PRO A 111 -8.86 13.14 -43.02
N VAL A 112 -8.37 12.96 -44.25
CA VAL A 112 -9.20 12.59 -45.37
C VAL A 112 -9.77 11.21 -45.07
N LYS A 113 -11.08 11.12 -44.93
CA LYS A 113 -11.74 9.81 -45.00
C LYS A 113 -11.48 9.27 -46.41
N HIS A 114 -10.57 8.30 -46.53
CA HIS A 114 -10.53 7.51 -47.74
C HIS A 114 -11.90 6.82 -47.86
N THR A 115 -12.74 7.37 -48.75
CA THR A 115 -13.99 6.73 -49.21
C THR A 115 -13.65 5.59 -50.19
N GLY A 116 -12.42 5.07 -50.13
CA GLY A 116 -12.09 3.80 -50.74
C GLY A 116 -12.86 2.74 -49.98
N GLU A 117 -13.61 1.98 -50.69
CA GLU A 117 -14.23 0.74 -50.30
C GLU A 117 -13.23 -0.05 -49.43
N GLY A 118 -13.30 0.10 -48.09
CA GLY A 118 -12.81 -0.94 -47.22
C GLY A 118 -13.50 -2.22 -47.68
N PRO A 119 -12.93 -3.41 -47.48
CA PRO A 119 -13.52 -4.64 -47.99
C PRO A 119 -14.99 -4.61 -47.64
N SER A 120 -15.79 -4.41 -48.72
CA SER A 120 -17.25 -4.30 -48.65
C SER A 120 -17.73 -5.59 -48.02
N GLY A 121 -18.34 -5.49 -46.86
CA GLY A 121 -18.93 -6.61 -46.19
C GLY A 121 -18.23 -7.10 -44.91
N ASN A 122 -17.67 -6.25 -44.04
CA ASN A 122 -17.60 -6.61 -42.65
C ASN A 122 -19.04 -6.67 -42.11
N ASN A 123 -19.73 -7.75 -42.42
CA ASN A 123 -20.92 -8.15 -41.70
C ASN A 123 -20.48 -8.52 -40.31
N PHE A 124 -20.38 -7.52 -39.40
CA PHE A 124 -20.21 -7.76 -37.98
C PHE A 124 -21.35 -8.66 -37.55
N VAL A 125 -21.04 -9.86 -37.06
CA VAL A 125 -22.05 -10.85 -36.67
C VAL A 125 -21.91 -11.12 -35.17
N GLY A 126 -23.03 -11.20 -34.50
CA GLY A 126 -23.03 -11.58 -33.09
C GLY A 126 -22.36 -10.55 -32.17
N PHE A 127 -21.31 -10.96 -31.43
CA PHE A 127 -20.64 -10.14 -30.42
C PHE A 127 -19.99 -8.86 -30.99
N GLU A 128 -19.45 -8.93 -32.20
CA GLU A 128 -18.81 -7.76 -32.85
C GLU A 128 -19.81 -6.64 -33.14
N LEU A 129 -21.00 -6.99 -33.59
CA LEU A 129 -22.09 -6.02 -33.82
C LEU A 129 -22.51 -5.37 -32.52
N TRP A 130 -22.69 -6.17 -31.49
CA TRP A 130 -23.05 -5.68 -30.15
C TRP A 130 -21.99 -4.71 -29.57
N VAL A 131 -20.68 -5.02 -29.68
CA VAL A 131 -19.60 -4.12 -29.24
C VAL A 131 -19.63 -2.81 -30.04
N LYS A 132 -19.90 -2.85 -31.34
CA LYS A 132 -20.01 -1.66 -32.20
C LYS A 132 -21.19 -0.77 -31.80
N GLU A 133 -22.33 -1.35 -31.46
CA GLU A 133 -23.51 -0.63 -30.98
C GLU A 133 -23.27 0.07 -29.62
N LEU A 134 -22.49 -0.56 -28.74
CA LEU A 134 -22.13 -0.02 -27.42
C LEU A 134 -20.95 0.96 -27.43
N ARG A 135 -20.38 1.25 -28.60
CA ARG A 135 -19.17 2.08 -28.73
C ARG A 135 -19.35 3.48 -28.15
N ASP A 136 -20.50 4.11 -28.37
CA ASP A 136 -20.78 5.47 -27.89
C ASP A 136 -20.90 5.47 -26.36
N ILE A 137 -21.54 4.47 -25.78
CA ILE A 137 -21.59 4.26 -24.33
C ILE A 137 -20.17 4.07 -23.78
N GLY A 138 -19.34 3.31 -24.47
CA GLY A 138 -17.92 3.15 -24.13
C GLY A 138 -17.16 4.47 -24.09
N LEU A 139 -17.38 5.35 -25.07
CA LEU A 139 -16.76 6.68 -25.11
C LEU A 139 -17.20 7.55 -23.94
N ASP A 140 -18.50 7.59 -23.63
CA ASP A 140 -19.06 8.36 -22.50
C ASP A 140 -18.52 7.85 -21.16
N LEU A 141 -18.49 6.52 -20.96
CA LEU A 141 -17.93 5.93 -19.73
C LEU A 141 -16.46 6.29 -19.56
N GLY A 142 -15.68 6.31 -20.63
CA GLY A 142 -14.27 6.72 -20.57
C GLY A 142 -14.10 8.20 -20.23
N GLU A 143 -14.88 9.06 -20.83
CA GLU A 143 -14.79 10.51 -20.62
C GLU A 143 -15.23 10.91 -19.20
N TRP A 144 -16.40 10.46 -18.74
CA TRP A 144 -16.87 10.72 -17.38
C TRP A 144 -16.01 10.00 -16.33
N GLY A 145 -15.62 8.77 -16.60
CA GLY A 145 -14.70 8.02 -15.72
C GLY A 145 -13.38 8.74 -15.53
N PHE A 146 -12.82 9.32 -16.60
CA PHE A 146 -11.58 10.10 -16.54
C PHE A 146 -11.72 11.37 -15.68
N TYR A 147 -12.78 12.16 -15.86
CA TYR A 147 -12.99 13.36 -15.05
C TYR A 147 -13.19 13.03 -13.57
N LEU A 148 -13.99 12.01 -13.27
CA LEU A 148 -14.18 11.53 -11.90
C LEU A 148 -12.86 11.02 -11.31
N LEU A 149 -12.05 10.29 -12.08
CA LEU A 149 -10.75 9.79 -11.66
C LEU A 149 -9.80 10.92 -11.26
N LEU A 150 -9.74 12.00 -12.03
CA LEU A 150 -8.91 13.17 -11.70
C LEU A 150 -9.34 13.84 -10.40
N VAL A 151 -10.64 14.04 -10.22
CA VAL A 151 -11.20 14.64 -8.98
C VAL A 151 -10.90 13.75 -7.77
N LEU A 152 -11.15 12.44 -7.87
CA LEU A 152 -10.90 11.50 -6.77
C LEU A 152 -9.41 11.36 -6.47
N LEU A 153 -8.54 11.41 -7.49
CA LEU A 153 -7.10 11.40 -7.30
C LEU A 153 -6.64 12.66 -6.55
N ALA A 154 -7.13 13.85 -6.97
CA ALA A 154 -6.81 15.10 -6.29
C ALA A 154 -7.20 15.05 -4.81
N VAL A 155 -8.40 14.58 -4.49
CA VAL A 155 -8.88 14.38 -3.10
C VAL A 155 -8.00 13.36 -2.37
N SER A 156 -7.57 12.27 -3.04
CA SER A 156 -6.76 11.22 -2.42
C SER A 156 -5.33 11.67 -2.10
N LEU A 157 -4.77 12.56 -2.90
CA LEU A 157 -3.42 13.11 -2.69
C LEU A 157 -3.42 14.33 -1.75
N TRP A 158 -4.57 14.94 -1.51
CA TRP A 158 -4.68 16.10 -0.67
C TRP A 158 -4.65 15.73 0.83
N THR A 159 -3.51 15.94 1.47
CA THR A 159 -3.23 15.52 2.85
C THR A 159 -4.10 16.21 3.92
N VAL A 160 -4.73 17.36 3.60
CA VAL A 160 -5.63 18.10 4.50
C VAL A 160 -6.99 17.41 4.65
N VAL A 161 -7.40 16.57 3.69
CA VAL A 161 -8.68 15.86 3.74
C VAL A 161 -8.64 14.85 4.91
N LYS A 162 -9.63 14.91 5.81
CA LYS A 162 -9.75 13.97 6.94
C LYS A 162 -9.93 12.53 6.45
N TYR A 163 -9.57 11.55 7.31
CA TYR A 163 -9.55 10.13 6.93
C TYR A 163 -10.92 9.59 6.45
N LYS A 164 -12.02 9.92 7.14
CA LYS A 164 -13.37 9.42 6.76
C LYS A 164 -13.79 9.83 5.35
N PRO A 165 -13.79 11.14 4.97
CA PRO A 165 -14.11 11.55 3.60
C PRO A 165 -13.08 11.02 2.57
N PHE A 166 -11.80 10.97 2.91
CA PHE A 166 -10.79 10.31 2.06
C PHE A 166 -11.17 8.86 1.75
N LYS A 167 -11.50 8.06 2.76
CA LYS A 167 -11.85 6.65 2.58
C LYS A 167 -13.10 6.49 1.71
N LEU A 168 -14.12 7.33 1.92
CA LEU A 168 -15.35 7.28 1.12
C LEU A 168 -15.05 7.60 -0.35
N SER A 169 -14.35 8.72 -0.61
CA SER A 169 -13.99 9.12 -1.97
C SER A 169 -13.07 8.08 -2.62
N HIS A 170 -12.10 7.55 -1.87
CA HIS A 170 -11.18 6.53 -2.38
C HIS A 170 -11.90 5.20 -2.75
N ARG A 171 -12.96 4.84 -2.02
CA ARG A 171 -13.80 3.68 -2.35
C ARG A 171 -14.51 3.85 -3.70
N LEU A 172 -14.86 5.08 -4.09
CA LEU A 172 -15.47 5.37 -5.39
C LEU A 172 -14.48 5.13 -6.55
N MET A 173 -13.16 5.12 -6.30
CA MET A 173 -12.17 4.73 -7.31
C MET A 173 -12.45 3.35 -7.92
N ALA A 174 -13.02 2.42 -7.14
CA ALA A 174 -13.39 1.10 -7.65
C ALA A 174 -14.53 1.18 -8.68
N VAL A 175 -15.50 2.07 -8.47
CA VAL A 175 -16.59 2.31 -9.46
C VAL A 175 -16.01 2.92 -10.73
N VAL A 176 -15.15 3.93 -10.57
CA VAL A 176 -14.49 4.58 -11.73
C VAL A 176 -13.61 3.58 -12.48
N TYR A 177 -12.91 2.70 -11.77
CA TYR A 177 -12.15 1.63 -12.41
C TYR A 177 -13.06 0.72 -13.27
N LEU A 178 -14.24 0.33 -12.77
CA LEU A 178 -15.19 -0.48 -13.56
C LEU A 178 -15.67 0.25 -14.82
N MET A 179 -15.92 1.58 -14.74
CA MET A 179 -16.26 2.39 -15.92
C MET A 179 -15.12 2.35 -16.95
N VAL A 180 -13.87 2.55 -16.51
CA VAL A 180 -12.68 2.53 -17.36
C VAL A 180 -12.42 1.12 -17.93
N ALA A 181 -12.66 0.06 -17.16
CA ALA A 181 -12.53 -1.31 -17.65
C ALA A 181 -13.53 -1.62 -18.77
N VAL A 182 -14.80 -1.25 -18.61
CA VAL A 182 -15.83 -1.38 -19.66
C VAL A 182 -15.45 -0.55 -20.89
N HIS A 183 -15.06 0.72 -20.70
CA HIS A 183 -14.54 1.58 -21.76
C HIS A 183 -13.41 0.89 -22.54
N SER A 184 -12.43 0.32 -21.85
CA SER A 184 -11.26 -0.33 -22.48
C SER A 184 -11.65 -1.55 -23.31
N VAL A 185 -12.60 -2.38 -22.82
CA VAL A 185 -13.09 -3.55 -23.53
C VAL A 185 -13.86 -3.17 -24.80
N LEU A 186 -14.73 -2.14 -24.71
CA LEU A 186 -15.56 -1.70 -25.82
C LEU A 186 -14.78 -0.93 -26.91
N LEU A 187 -13.64 -0.32 -26.56
CA LEU A 187 -12.90 0.56 -27.46
C LEU A 187 -11.55 0.01 -27.90
N ILE A 188 -11.21 -1.22 -27.54
CA ILE A 188 -10.02 -1.87 -28.05
C ILE A 188 -10.12 -1.95 -29.59
N LYS A 189 -9.02 -1.64 -30.28
CA LYS A 189 -8.95 -1.61 -31.74
C LYS A 189 -9.32 -2.99 -32.30
N HIS A 190 -10.26 -3.04 -33.23
CA HIS A 190 -10.72 -4.31 -33.86
C HIS A 190 -9.55 -5.11 -34.46
N ALA A 191 -8.55 -4.42 -35.03
CA ALA A 191 -7.34 -5.07 -35.56
C ALA A 191 -6.54 -5.85 -34.48
N TYR A 192 -6.78 -5.63 -33.21
CA TYR A 192 -6.14 -6.38 -32.12
C TYR A 192 -6.92 -7.63 -31.71
N TRP A 193 -8.14 -7.81 -32.21
CA TRP A 193 -8.98 -8.96 -31.86
C TRP A 193 -8.32 -10.25 -32.30
N GLY A 194 -8.17 -11.20 -31.36
CA GLY A 194 -7.41 -12.43 -31.60
C GLY A 194 -5.90 -12.32 -31.39
N GLU A 195 -5.34 -11.11 -31.32
CA GLU A 195 -3.94 -10.89 -31.02
C GLU A 195 -3.63 -11.06 -29.53
N PRO A 196 -2.39 -11.40 -29.14
CA PRO A 196 -2.01 -11.57 -27.73
C PRO A 196 -2.31 -10.35 -26.86
N ILE A 197 -2.15 -9.13 -27.38
CA ILE A 197 -2.42 -7.88 -26.65
C ILE A 197 -3.89 -7.75 -26.24
N HIS A 198 -4.82 -8.26 -27.06
CA HIS A 198 -6.24 -8.28 -26.75
C HIS A 198 -6.53 -9.15 -25.51
N PHE A 199 -5.99 -10.37 -25.48
CA PHE A 199 -6.19 -11.28 -24.33
C PHE A 199 -5.55 -10.74 -23.06
N VAL A 200 -4.39 -10.08 -23.17
CA VAL A 200 -3.73 -9.42 -22.04
C VAL A 200 -4.57 -8.25 -21.51
N ALA A 201 -5.11 -7.42 -22.39
CA ALA A 201 -6.00 -6.31 -21.97
C ALA A 201 -7.26 -6.82 -21.28
N LEU A 202 -7.92 -7.85 -21.87
CA LEU A 202 -9.07 -8.52 -21.23
C LEU A 202 -8.73 -9.13 -19.87
N GLY A 203 -7.57 -9.79 -19.77
CA GLY A 203 -7.09 -10.39 -18.53
C GLY A 203 -6.93 -9.33 -17.42
N PHE A 204 -6.32 -8.19 -17.73
CA PHE A 204 -6.22 -7.06 -16.79
C PHE A 204 -7.58 -6.46 -16.45
N ALA A 205 -8.45 -6.25 -17.43
CA ALA A 205 -9.80 -5.74 -17.19
C ALA A 205 -10.59 -6.66 -16.25
N LEU A 206 -10.57 -7.97 -16.48
CA LEU A 206 -11.26 -8.97 -15.65
C LEU A 206 -10.67 -9.05 -14.24
N MET A 207 -9.34 -9.14 -14.13
CA MET A 207 -8.64 -9.19 -12.84
C MET A 207 -8.92 -7.96 -11.98
N GLY A 208 -8.78 -6.77 -12.56
CA GLY A 208 -9.03 -5.53 -11.85
C GLY A 208 -10.51 -5.32 -11.52
N SER A 209 -11.44 -5.74 -12.41
CA SER A 209 -12.89 -5.67 -12.15
C SER A 209 -13.30 -6.62 -11.03
N ALA A 210 -12.74 -7.81 -10.97
CA ALA A 210 -12.94 -8.72 -9.85
C ALA A 210 -12.44 -8.12 -8.53
N ALA A 211 -11.25 -7.50 -8.54
CA ALA A 211 -10.68 -6.81 -7.38
C ALA A 211 -11.53 -5.60 -6.96
N ALA A 212 -11.98 -4.78 -7.91
CA ALA A 212 -12.85 -3.64 -7.66
C ALA A 212 -14.18 -4.07 -7.03
N THR A 213 -14.83 -5.07 -7.60
CA THR A 213 -16.08 -5.63 -7.10
C THR A 213 -15.92 -6.20 -5.69
N TYR A 214 -14.88 -7.00 -5.46
CA TYR A 214 -14.53 -7.54 -4.14
C TYR A 214 -14.36 -6.44 -3.08
N SER A 215 -13.70 -5.33 -3.46
CA SER A 215 -13.51 -4.17 -2.59
C SER A 215 -14.82 -3.43 -2.30
N LEU A 216 -15.68 -3.21 -3.31
CA LEU A 216 -16.97 -2.53 -3.18
C LEU A 216 -17.93 -3.27 -2.25
N PHE A 217 -17.95 -4.60 -2.29
CA PHE A 217 -18.76 -5.43 -1.39
C PHE A 217 -18.18 -5.58 0.02
N GLY A 218 -17.04 -4.92 0.32
CA GLY A 218 -16.44 -4.92 1.65
C GLY A 218 -15.83 -6.24 2.08
N PHE A 219 -15.43 -7.09 1.12
CA PHE A 219 -14.81 -8.39 1.39
C PHE A 219 -13.33 -8.30 1.76
N VAL A 220 -12.68 -7.13 1.55
CA VAL A 220 -11.26 -6.91 1.87
C VAL A 220 -10.99 -7.28 3.32
N GLY A 221 -10.00 -8.16 3.54
CA GLY A 221 -9.58 -8.64 4.85
C GLY A 221 -10.56 -9.59 5.56
N ARG A 222 -11.74 -9.90 4.99
CA ARG A 222 -12.79 -10.68 5.65
C ARG A 222 -12.34 -12.09 6.06
N ALA A 223 -11.47 -12.70 5.26
CA ALA A 223 -10.97 -14.06 5.51
C ALA A 223 -10.05 -14.15 6.74
N ASN A 224 -9.51 -13.02 7.20
CA ASN A 224 -8.56 -12.93 8.32
C ASN A 224 -9.17 -12.19 9.52
N ARG A 225 -10.49 -12.13 9.64
CA ARG A 225 -11.20 -11.50 10.76
C ARG A 225 -11.49 -12.51 11.84
N HIS A 226 -11.14 -12.15 13.07
CA HIS A 226 -11.29 -12.96 14.25
C HIS A 226 -12.06 -12.15 15.30
N PRO A 227 -13.21 -12.63 15.79
CA PRO A 227 -13.86 -12.01 16.93
C PRO A 227 -12.96 -12.07 18.16
N ALA A 228 -12.97 -11.01 18.96
CA ALA A 228 -12.20 -10.94 20.19
C ALA A 228 -12.97 -10.14 21.24
N LYS A 229 -12.64 -10.36 22.52
CA LYS A 229 -13.16 -9.56 23.65
C LYS A 229 -12.05 -8.76 24.30
N VAL A 230 -12.36 -7.55 24.70
CA VAL A 230 -11.46 -6.73 25.53
C VAL A 230 -11.36 -7.36 26.91
N VAL A 231 -10.15 -7.76 27.27
CA VAL A 231 -9.82 -8.28 28.61
C VAL A 231 -9.58 -7.12 29.58
N SER A 232 -8.70 -6.21 29.18
CA SER A 232 -8.35 -5.05 30.00
C SER A 232 -7.89 -3.88 29.15
N THR A 233 -7.95 -2.70 29.75
CA THR A 233 -7.38 -1.47 29.18
C THR A 233 -6.64 -0.72 30.29
N ARG A 234 -5.48 -0.17 29.97
CA ARG A 234 -4.69 0.69 30.85
C ARG A 234 -4.23 1.93 30.09
N TYR A 235 -4.25 3.08 30.74
CA TYR A 235 -3.85 4.34 30.11
C TYR A 235 -2.58 4.89 30.76
N PHE A 236 -1.65 5.34 29.94
CA PHE A 236 -0.38 5.99 30.29
C PHE A 236 -0.49 7.49 29.94
N PRO A 237 -0.85 8.35 30.94
CA PRO A 237 -1.25 9.74 30.63
C PRO A 237 -0.13 10.59 30.02
N GLN A 238 1.10 10.48 30.53
CA GLN A 238 2.22 11.29 30.07
C GLN A 238 2.64 10.93 28.64
N ALA A 239 2.58 9.65 28.28
CA ALA A 239 2.83 9.17 26.93
C ALA A 239 1.64 9.33 25.99
N ARG A 240 0.42 9.56 26.52
CA ARG A 240 -0.87 9.54 25.82
C ARG A 240 -1.05 8.23 25.06
N VAL A 241 -0.77 7.11 25.72
CA VAL A 241 -0.83 5.76 25.17
C VAL A 241 -1.83 4.93 25.96
N MET A 242 -2.67 4.20 25.25
CA MET A 242 -3.55 3.18 25.80
C MET A 242 -2.95 1.81 25.53
N GLU A 243 -2.83 0.99 26.54
CA GLU A 243 -2.66 -0.45 26.38
C GLU A 243 -4.03 -1.11 26.25
N LEU A 244 -4.17 -1.99 25.28
CA LEU A 244 -5.38 -2.76 24.99
C LEU A 244 -5.01 -4.24 24.95
N VAL A 245 -5.66 -5.04 25.79
CA VAL A 245 -5.49 -6.50 25.82
C VAL A 245 -6.77 -7.17 25.32
N LEU A 246 -6.61 -8.03 24.33
CA LEU A 246 -7.71 -8.74 23.67
C LEU A 246 -7.54 -10.26 23.80
N ALA A 247 -8.61 -10.96 24.14
CA ALA A 247 -8.69 -12.41 24.02
C ALA A 247 -9.43 -12.77 22.72
N PRO A 248 -8.75 -13.39 21.74
CA PRO A 248 -9.42 -13.92 20.56
C PRO A 248 -10.46 -14.98 20.97
N SER A 249 -11.65 -14.89 20.37
CA SER A 249 -12.76 -15.80 20.70
C SER A 249 -12.72 -17.02 19.78
N ASN A 250 -12.76 -18.21 20.38
CA ASN A 250 -12.85 -19.48 19.66
C ASN A 250 -14.31 -19.98 19.52
N ASN A 251 -15.30 -19.11 19.72
CA ASN A 251 -16.73 -19.47 19.81
C ASN A 251 -17.38 -19.92 18.47
N GLY A 252 -16.64 -20.61 17.60
CA GLY A 252 -17.22 -21.28 16.41
C GLY A 252 -17.67 -20.36 15.27
N GLN A 253 -17.71 -19.06 15.45
CA GLN A 253 -18.06 -18.08 14.41
C GLN A 253 -16.79 -17.43 13.81
N GLY A 254 -16.14 -18.13 12.91
CA GLY A 254 -14.92 -17.63 12.24
C GLY A 254 -13.73 -18.58 12.39
N LYS A 255 -12.62 -18.24 11.71
CA LYS A 255 -11.36 -18.97 11.88
C LYS A 255 -10.77 -18.64 13.25
N PRO A 256 -10.20 -19.61 14.00
CA PRO A 256 -9.47 -19.32 15.22
C PRO A 256 -8.25 -18.45 14.93
N TRP A 257 -7.88 -17.61 15.88
CA TRP A 257 -6.61 -16.88 15.82
C TRP A 257 -5.44 -17.87 15.84
N GLN A 258 -4.61 -17.85 14.80
CA GLN A 258 -3.51 -18.81 14.63
C GLN A 258 -2.18 -18.31 15.23
N GLY A 259 -2.24 -17.23 16.03
CA GLY A 259 -1.05 -16.58 16.56
C GLY A 259 -0.50 -15.50 15.62
N HIS A 260 0.62 -14.92 16.03
CA HIS A 260 1.34 -13.87 15.32
C HIS A 260 2.83 -14.01 15.58
N LYS A 261 3.65 -13.32 14.82
CA LYS A 261 5.10 -13.16 15.06
C LYS A 261 5.41 -11.78 15.61
N ALA A 262 6.49 -11.67 16.36
CA ALA A 262 6.99 -10.37 16.83
C ALA A 262 7.21 -9.40 15.66
N GLY A 263 6.81 -8.14 15.80
CA GLY A 263 6.89 -7.11 14.77
C GLY A 263 5.71 -7.07 13.80
N GLN A 264 4.70 -7.95 13.96
CA GLN A 264 3.47 -7.89 13.17
C GLN A 264 2.46 -6.89 13.76
N PHE A 265 1.52 -6.47 12.93
CA PHE A 265 0.38 -5.63 13.32
C PHE A 265 -0.95 -6.28 12.92
N ALA A 266 -2.03 -5.80 13.51
CA ALA A 266 -3.38 -6.19 13.12
C ALA A 266 -4.29 -4.97 13.02
N TYR A 267 -5.33 -5.08 12.19
CA TYR A 267 -6.41 -4.09 12.21
C TYR A 267 -7.41 -4.45 13.30
N VAL A 268 -7.71 -3.50 14.17
CA VAL A 268 -8.74 -3.67 15.19
C VAL A 268 -9.94 -2.80 14.83
N ARG A 269 -11.13 -3.42 14.83
CA ARG A 269 -12.40 -2.76 14.60
C ARG A 269 -13.22 -2.75 15.89
N PHE A 270 -13.63 -1.58 16.33
CA PHE A 270 -14.48 -1.35 17.49
C PHE A 270 -15.92 -1.08 17.02
N GLY A 271 -16.83 -2.01 17.31
CA GLY A 271 -18.23 -1.90 16.87
C GLY A 271 -18.37 -1.68 15.35
N ASN A 272 -19.10 -0.63 14.97
CA ASN A 272 -19.34 -0.27 13.56
C ASN A 272 -18.27 0.68 12.98
N GLU A 273 -17.22 0.99 13.73
CA GLU A 273 -16.16 1.86 13.25
C GLU A 273 -15.25 1.17 12.23
N ASP A 274 -14.46 1.98 11.53
CA ASP A 274 -13.47 1.46 10.58
C ASP A 274 -12.35 0.69 11.29
N PRO A 275 -11.78 -0.34 10.67
CA PRO A 275 -10.64 -1.03 11.22
C PRO A 275 -9.39 -0.12 11.19
N HIS A 276 -8.68 -0.05 12.31
CA HIS A 276 -7.44 0.71 12.46
C HIS A 276 -6.25 -0.23 12.72
N PRO A 277 -5.09 0.00 12.08
CA PRO A 277 -3.91 -0.83 12.26
C PRO A 277 -3.17 -0.47 13.55
N PHE A 278 -2.82 -1.48 14.32
CA PHE A 278 -2.01 -1.34 15.54
C PHE A 278 -0.97 -2.45 15.60
N THR A 279 0.24 -2.10 16.02
CA THR A 279 1.32 -3.07 16.23
C THR A 279 1.00 -3.97 17.41
N ILE A 280 1.19 -5.27 17.23
CA ILE A 280 1.04 -6.28 18.27
C ILE A 280 2.29 -6.22 19.16
N VAL A 281 2.10 -6.11 20.49
CA VAL A 281 3.19 -6.02 21.48
C VAL A 281 3.32 -7.27 22.35
N SER A 282 2.33 -8.18 22.32
CA SER A 282 2.42 -9.47 22.99
C SER A 282 3.42 -10.40 22.31
N SER A 283 3.92 -11.37 23.05
CA SER A 283 4.72 -12.46 22.52
C SER A 283 3.87 -13.37 21.62
N GLU A 284 4.52 -14.06 20.70
CA GLU A 284 3.88 -15.09 19.85
C GLU A 284 3.32 -16.28 20.65
N HIS A 285 3.79 -16.45 21.90
CA HIS A 285 3.36 -17.51 22.82
C HIS A 285 2.23 -17.09 23.76
N ASP A 286 1.88 -15.79 23.78
CA ASP A 286 0.83 -15.29 24.65
C ASP A 286 -0.55 -15.65 24.08
N PRO A 287 -1.49 -16.13 24.93
CA PRO A 287 -2.85 -16.45 24.48
C PRO A 287 -3.67 -15.19 24.16
N GLU A 288 -3.25 -14.04 24.66
CA GLU A 288 -3.88 -12.74 24.49
C GLU A 288 -3.08 -11.88 23.52
N VAL A 289 -3.78 -11.05 22.76
CA VAL A 289 -3.18 -10.10 21.82
C VAL A 289 -3.17 -8.72 22.46
N ARG A 290 -1.99 -8.14 22.63
CA ARG A 290 -1.79 -6.85 23.28
C ARG A 290 -1.35 -5.78 22.28
N PHE A 291 -1.86 -4.56 22.46
CA PHE A 291 -1.57 -3.41 21.62
C PHE A 291 -1.22 -2.19 22.47
N LEU A 292 -0.31 -1.34 21.98
CA LEU A 292 -0.07 0.00 22.47
C LEU A 292 -0.59 1.03 21.47
N ILE A 293 -1.62 1.77 21.84
CA ILE A 293 -2.34 2.70 20.98
C ILE A 293 -2.11 4.13 21.45
N LYS A 294 -1.40 4.92 20.64
CA LYS A 294 -1.17 6.34 20.93
C LYS A 294 -2.33 7.19 20.42
N GLU A 295 -2.69 8.20 21.18
CA GLU A 295 -3.61 9.24 20.73
C GLU A 295 -2.94 10.12 19.66
N LEU A 296 -3.29 9.90 18.39
CA LEU A 296 -2.70 10.60 17.24
C LEU A 296 -3.71 11.29 16.32
N GLY A 297 -4.99 10.96 16.43
CA GLY A 297 -6.01 11.49 15.53
C GLY A 297 -7.41 11.32 16.09
N ASP A 298 -8.41 11.74 15.31
CA ASP A 298 -9.82 11.79 15.74
C ASP A 298 -10.33 10.46 16.33
N PHE A 299 -9.87 9.33 15.79
CA PHE A 299 -10.30 8.01 16.25
C PHE A 299 -9.68 7.61 17.59
N THR A 300 -8.35 7.75 17.71
CA THR A 300 -7.60 7.28 18.90
C THR A 300 -7.71 8.24 20.07
N THR A 301 -8.08 9.49 19.83
CA THR A 301 -8.34 10.47 20.90
C THR A 301 -9.54 10.00 21.73
N ASN A 302 -9.35 9.94 23.04
CA ASN A 302 -10.33 9.44 24.01
C ASN A 302 -10.81 8.00 23.81
N LEU A 303 -10.07 7.17 23.04
CA LEU A 303 -10.42 5.76 22.82
C LEU A 303 -10.51 5.00 24.14
N TYR A 304 -9.59 5.28 25.08
CA TYR A 304 -9.55 4.70 26.41
C TYR A 304 -10.85 4.91 27.20
N GLN A 305 -11.52 6.06 27.03
CA GLN A 305 -12.78 6.33 27.71
C GLN A 305 -13.95 5.51 27.15
N ARG A 306 -13.90 5.19 25.84
CA ARG A 306 -14.96 4.48 25.11
C ARG A 306 -14.84 2.97 25.16
N VAL A 307 -13.62 2.43 25.27
CA VAL A 307 -13.35 0.99 25.25
C VAL A 307 -13.22 0.46 26.68
N LYS A 308 -13.99 -0.56 27.01
CA LYS A 308 -14.03 -1.17 28.36
C LYS A 308 -13.87 -2.68 28.26
N ALA A 309 -13.40 -3.29 29.36
CA ALA A 309 -13.38 -4.74 29.47
C ALA A 309 -14.76 -5.33 29.17
N GLY A 310 -14.80 -6.46 28.47
CA GLY A 310 -16.01 -7.13 27.98
C GLY A 310 -16.52 -6.62 26.63
N ASN A 311 -16.06 -5.50 26.10
CA ASN A 311 -16.46 -5.06 24.77
C ASN A 311 -16.04 -6.07 23.71
N GLU A 312 -16.90 -6.28 22.71
CA GLU A 312 -16.61 -7.10 21.55
C GLU A 312 -15.91 -6.26 20.47
N VAL A 313 -14.86 -6.82 19.89
CA VAL A 313 -14.07 -6.22 18.80
C VAL A 313 -13.76 -7.28 17.76
N VAL A 314 -13.33 -6.81 16.58
CA VAL A 314 -12.85 -7.71 15.52
C VAL A 314 -11.40 -7.39 15.24
N VAL A 315 -10.53 -8.40 15.34
CA VAL A 315 -9.12 -8.33 14.96
C VAL A 315 -8.96 -8.93 13.57
N GLU A 316 -8.34 -8.20 12.65
CA GLU A 316 -8.07 -8.63 11.29
C GLU A 316 -6.56 -8.70 11.08
N GLY A 317 -6.03 -9.88 10.81
CA GLY A 317 -4.60 -10.12 10.62
C GLY A 317 -4.16 -11.50 11.06
N PRO A 318 -2.86 -11.67 11.44
CA PRO A 318 -1.81 -10.65 11.52
C PRO A 318 -1.25 -10.26 10.13
N TYR A 319 -0.65 -9.07 10.07
CA TYR A 319 0.04 -8.51 8.91
C TYR A 319 1.41 -7.97 9.31
N GLY A 320 2.27 -7.72 8.33
CA GLY A 320 3.61 -7.18 8.57
C GLY A 320 4.71 -8.23 8.47
N ARG A 321 5.91 -7.78 8.09
CA ARG A 321 7.09 -8.62 7.87
C ARG A 321 8.37 -7.92 8.31
N LEU A 322 8.33 -7.30 9.47
CA LEU A 322 9.55 -6.83 10.12
C LEU A 322 10.21 -8.05 10.79
N GLU A 323 11.09 -8.72 10.06
CA GLU A 323 11.83 -9.88 10.54
C GLU A 323 13.16 -9.41 11.12
N PHE A 324 13.47 -9.84 12.35
CA PHE A 324 14.69 -9.52 13.07
C PHE A 324 15.70 -10.67 12.90
N ASP A 325 16.91 -10.35 12.39
CA ASP A 325 17.99 -11.34 12.30
C ASP A 325 18.69 -11.50 13.65
N VAL A 326 18.18 -12.39 14.47
CA VAL A 326 18.70 -12.65 15.83
C VAL A 326 20.14 -13.16 15.87
N ASN A 327 20.78 -13.41 14.75
CA ASN A 327 22.16 -13.93 14.66
C ASN A 327 23.19 -12.81 14.45
N LYS A 328 22.77 -11.56 14.27
CA LYS A 328 23.64 -10.41 14.06
C LYS A 328 23.48 -9.36 15.15
N PRO A 329 24.53 -8.56 15.45
CA PRO A 329 24.40 -7.37 16.29
C PRO A 329 23.36 -6.41 15.72
N GLN A 330 22.55 -5.77 16.57
CA GLN A 330 21.44 -4.94 16.14
C GLN A 330 21.38 -3.60 16.86
N VAL A 331 21.00 -2.58 16.10
CA VAL A 331 20.58 -1.27 16.61
C VAL A 331 19.11 -1.09 16.34
N TRP A 332 18.33 -0.98 17.41
CA TRP A 332 16.90 -0.73 17.34
C TRP A 332 16.59 0.73 17.67
N ILE A 333 15.80 1.39 16.85
CA ILE A 333 15.47 2.80 17.03
C ILE A 333 13.96 2.95 17.01
N ALA A 334 13.41 3.34 18.14
CA ALA A 334 11.98 3.53 18.35
C ALA A 334 11.64 5.01 18.47
N GLY A 335 10.73 5.50 17.62
CA GLY A 335 10.18 6.85 17.71
C GLY A 335 8.74 6.84 18.27
N GLY A 336 8.56 7.32 19.51
CA GLY A 336 7.24 7.39 20.15
C GLY A 336 6.59 6.00 20.26
N VAL A 337 5.36 5.82 19.71
CA VAL A 337 4.64 4.54 19.76
C VAL A 337 5.31 3.43 18.93
N GLY A 338 6.31 3.76 18.11
CA GLY A 338 7.12 2.75 17.39
C GLY A 338 7.85 1.79 18.33
N ILE A 339 7.92 2.08 19.63
CA ILE A 339 8.41 1.15 20.66
C ILE A 339 7.61 -0.16 20.70
N ALA A 340 6.36 -0.14 20.23
CA ALA A 340 5.47 -1.30 20.21
C ALA A 340 6.09 -2.51 19.47
N SER A 341 6.74 -2.29 18.33
CA SER A 341 7.40 -3.36 17.55
C SER A 341 8.51 -4.04 18.35
N PHE A 342 9.21 -3.30 19.21
CA PHE A 342 10.32 -3.81 19.98
C PHE A 342 9.90 -4.50 21.28
N PHE A 343 8.74 -4.17 21.84
CA PHE A 343 8.20 -4.91 22.99
C PHE A 343 7.95 -6.39 22.65
N ALA A 344 7.38 -6.67 21.51
CA ALA A 344 7.12 -8.04 21.06
C ALA A 344 8.43 -8.84 20.92
N ILE A 345 9.45 -8.25 20.27
CA ILE A 345 10.72 -8.95 20.06
C ILE A 345 11.53 -9.10 21.35
N LEU A 346 11.47 -8.14 22.29
CA LEU A 346 12.07 -8.29 23.61
C LEU A 346 11.52 -9.52 24.33
N SER A 347 10.21 -9.76 24.24
CA SER A 347 9.57 -10.94 24.82
C SER A 347 10.05 -12.24 24.17
N SER A 348 10.32 -12.24 22.88
CA SER A 348 10.86 -13.41 22.16
C SER A 348 12.34 -13.63 22.51
N LEU A 349 13.16 -12.56 22.60
CA LEU A 349 14.60 -12.66 22.91
C LEU A 349 14.87 -13.25 24.30
N LYS A 350 14.03 -12.94 25.30
CA LYS A 350 14.22 -13.48 26.66
C LYS A 350 14.16 -15.01 26.71
N THR A 351 13.59 -15.67 25.70
CA THR A 351 13.57 -17.14 25.62
C THR A 351 14.86 -17.71 25.05
N LEU A 352 15.70 -16.89 24.42
CA LEU A 352 16.98 -17.29 23.86
C LEU A 352 18.06 -17.29 24.94
N LYS A 353 18.86 -18.35 25.03
CA LYS A 353 19.97 -18.44 26.01
C LYS A 353 21.07 -17.40 25.76
N ARG A 354 21.31 -17.04 24.49
CA ARG A 354 22.29 -16.05 24.04
C ARG A 354 21.85 -15.47 22.71
N HIS A 355 22.14 -14.20 22.48
CA HIS A 355 22.02 -13.51 21.19
C HIS A 355 23.17 -12.47 21.07
N PRO A 356 23.51 -12.00 19.88
CA PRO A 356 24.45 -10.90 19.66
C PRO A 356 24.01 -9.62 20.36
N PRO A 357 24.94 -8.65 20.55
CA PRO A 357 24.60 -7.37 21.17
C PRO A 357 23.45 -6.66 20.48
N VAL A 358 22.50 -6.16 21.29
CA VAL A 358 21.36 -5.36 20.82
C VAL A 358 21.34 -4.06 21.61
N HIS A 359 21.30 -2.92 20.91
CA HIS A 359 21.14 -1.59 21.47
C HIS A 359 19.78 -1.01 21.08
N LEU A 360 18.92 -0.72 22.02
CA LEU A 360 17.61 -0.10 21.81
C LEU A 360 17.66 1.37 22.20
N PHE A 361 17.39 2.27 21.23
CA PHE A 361 17.23 3.70 21.45
C PHE A 361 15.74 4.06 21.38
N TYR A 362 15.16 4.41 22.51
CA TYR A 362 13.78 4.85 22.60
C TYR A 362 13.70 6.36 22.67
N CYS A 363 13.24 6.99 21.60
CA CYS A 363 13.11 8.44 21.46
C CYS A 363 11.64 8.84 21.56
N THR A 364 11.25 9.61 22.58
CA THR A 364 9.87 10.06 22.73
C THR A 364 9.83 11.48 23.31
N ARG A 365 8.70 12.14 23.19
CA ARG A 365 8.42 13.40 23.88
C ARG A 365 7.38 13.12 24.96
N GLY A 366 7.75 13.35 26.20
CA GLY A 366 6.93 12.98 27.36
C GLY A 366 7.12 11.50 27.71
N LEU A 367 7.86 11.25 28.77
CA LEU A 367 8.08 9.93 29.33
C LEU A 367 6.97 9.61 30.34
N ASP A 368 6.37 8.44 30.22
CA ASP A 368 5.52 7.86 31.23
C ASP A 368 6.38 6.88 32.06
N SER A 369 6.51 7.11 33.35
CA SER A 369 7.38 6.32 34.21
C SER A 369 7.01 4.84 34.20
N HIS A 370 5.73 4.50 34.25
CA HIS A 370 5.28 3.11 34.27
C HIS A 370 5.61 2.39 32.97
N LEU A 371 5.38 3.04 31.80
CA LEU A 371 5.72 2.47 30.51
C LEU A 371 7.24 2.29 30.37
N VAL A 372 8.01 3.24 30.83
CA VAL A 372 9.48 3.20 30.81
C VAL A 372 10.01 2.11 31.73
N ASP A 373 9.46 1.95 32.91
CA ASP A 373 9.85 0.88 33.86
C ASP A 373 9.56 -0.51 33.28
N GLU A 374 8.40 -0.69 32.62
CA GLU A 374 8.10 -1.93 31.90
C GLU A 374 9.11 -2.21 30.77
N LEU A 375 9.47 -1.18 30.03
CA LEU A 375 10.47 -1.31 28.97
C LEU A 375 11.86 -1.65 29.53
N TRP A 376 12.29 -1.01 30.63
CA TRP A 376 13.54 -1.35 31.31
C TRP A 376 13.56 -2.80 31.79
N ASN A 377 12.46 -3.27 32.37
CA ASN A 377 12.35 -4.63 32.87
C ASN A 377 12.40 -5.63 31.70
N ALA A 378 11.68 -5.37 30.60
CA ALA A 378 11.71 -6.20 29.40
C ALA A 378 13.12 -6.24 28.75
N ALA A 379 13.76 -5.08 28.60
CA ALA A 379 15.10 -4.97 28.03
C ALA A 379 16.16 -5.69 28.88
N ARG A 380 16.08 -5.57 30.20
CA ARG A 380 16.99 -6.28 31.11
C ARG A 380 16.82 -7.79 31.03
N GLN A 381 15.59 -8.29 31.02
CA GLN A 381 15.30 -9.73 30.86
C GLN A 381 15.78 -10.28 29.51
N ALA A 382 15.71 -9.47 28.47
CA ALA A 382 16.17 -9.81 27.14
C ALA A 382 17.68 -9.54 26.92
N GLN A 383 18.43 -9.05 27.91
CA GLN A 383 19.85 -8.66 27.80
C GLN A 383 20.11 -7.62 26.71
N VAL A 384 19.17 -6.68 26.51
CA VAL A 384 19.24 -5.58 25.53
C VAL A 384 19.65 -4.30 26.24
N LYS A 385 20.65 -3.58 25.67
CA LYS A 385 21.07 -2.28 26.20
C LYS A 385 20.06 -1.20 25.79
N LEU A 386 19.28 -0.70 26.75
CA LEU A 386 18.28 0.34 26.53
C LEU A 386 18.87 1.74 26.73
N ASN A 387 18.57 2.65 25.81
CA ASN A 387 18.86 4.08 25.87
C ASN A 387 17.55 4.87 25.70
N VAL A 388 17.06 5.49 26.76
CA VAL A 388 15.84 6.30 26.73
C VAL A 388 16.21 7.77 26.51
N ILE A 389 15.56 8.40 25.51
CA ILE A 389 15.84 9.78 25.10
C ILE A 389 14.53 10.56 25.11
N ASP A 390 14.37 11.43 26.13
CA ASP A 390 13.28 12.40 26.14
C ASP A 390 13.65 13.61 25.27
N THR A 391 13.02 13.71 24.12
CA THR A 391 13.25 14.81 23.17
C THR A 391 12.64 16.15 23.61
N ALA A 392 11.96 16.19 24.76
CA ALA A 392 11.53 17.45 25.38
C ALA A 392 12.67 18.18 26.11
N ILE A 393 13.64 17.42 26.65
CA ILE A 393 14.73 17.94 27.47
C ILE A 393 16.13 17.57 26.98
N SER A 394 16.23 16.64 26.03
CA SER A 394 17.51 16.17 25.48
C SER A 394 17.59 16.41 23.97
N PRO A 395 18.79 16.59 23.40
CA PRO A 395 18.98 16.60 21.96
C PRO A 395 18.43 15.34 21.30
N ARG A 396 17.95 15.49 20.08
CA ARG A 396 17.46 14.34 19.30
C ARG A 396 18.60 13.35 19.04
N LEU A 397 18.24 12.07 18.91
CA LEU A 397 19.19 11.05 18.54
C LEU A 397 19.75 11.33 17.13
N ASN A 398 21.08 11.24 17.02
CA ASN A 398 21.84 11.32 15.78
C ASN A 398 22.79 10.10 15.66
N VAL A 399 23.40 9.91 14.51
CA VAL A 399 24.27 8.77 14.24
C VAL A 399 25.56 8.83 15.08
N GLU A 400 26.08 10.03 15.38
CA GLU A 400 27.25 10.20 16.23
C GLU A 400 27.02 9.59 17.63
N ARG A 401 25.86 9.85 18.23
CA ARG A 401 25.48 9.28 19.54
C ARG A 401 25.33 7.75 19.46
N ILE A 402 24.79 7.22 18.36
CA ILE A 402 24.71 5.77 18.14
C ILE A 402 26.11 5.18 18.04
N ALA A 403 26.99 5.78 17.24
CA ALA A 403 28.38 5.33 17.06
C ALA A 403 29.19 5.35 18.35
N LYS A 404 28.95 6.35 19.23
CA LYS A 404 29.59 6.43 20.55
C LYS A 404 29.20 5.24 21.45
N GLU A 405 27.97 4.76 21.35
CA GLU A 405 27.46 3.64 22.16
C GLU A 405 27.77 2.26 21.55
N CYS A 406 27.78 2.16 20.22
CA CYS A 406 27.88 0.88 19.50
C CYS A 406 29.31 0.63 18.95
N GLY A 407 30.10 1.66 18.74
CA GLY A 407 31.41 1.58 18.06
C GLY A 407 31.24 1.49 16.54
N ASP A 408 31.85 0.47 15.93
CA ASP A 408 31.80 0.26 14.46
C ASP A 408 30.40 -0.17 13.99
N LEU A 409 29.69 0.78 13.35
CA LEU A 409 28.32 0.59 12.90
C LEU A 409 28.19 -0.42 11.75
N SER A 410 29.24 -0.67 10.99
CA SER A 410 29.21 -1.57 9.83
C SER A 410 28.86 -3.04 10.21
N ARG A 411 28.96 -3.39 11.48
CA ARG A 411 28.66 -4.71 12.03
C ARG A 411 27.21 -4.93 12.39
N TYR A 412 26.40 -3.85 12.40
CA TYR A 412 25.02 -3.88 12.94
C TYR A 412 23.98 -3.89 11.85
N GLU A 413 22.90 -4.62 12.10
CA GLU A 413 21.63 -4.44 11.39
C GLU A 413 20.79 -3.38 12.13
N PHE A 414 20.30 -2.40 11.39
CA PHE A 414 19.49 -1.32 11.94
C PHE A 414 18.02 -1.62 11.73
N TYR A 415 17.22 -1.51 12.79
CA TYR A 415 15.76 -1.64 12.75
C TYR A 415 15.12 -0.37 13.26
N PHE A 416 14.27 0.22 12.45
CA PHE A 416 13.63 1.49 12.76
C PHE A 416 12.11 1.34 12.74
N CYS A 417 11.46 1.86 13.80
CA CYS A 417 10.02 2.03 13.84
C CYS A 417 9.68 3.41 14.44
N GLY A 418 9.06 4.28 13.63
CA GLY A 418 8.76 5.64 14.04
C GLY A 418 8.37 6.56 12.88
N PRO A 419 8.39 7.90 13.10
CA PRO A 419 8.04 8.88 12.08
C PRO A 419 9.00 8.86 10.88
N GLU A 420 8.46 8.93 9.66
CA GLU A 420 9.21 8.88 8.40
C GLU A 420 10.32 9.95 8.34
N VAL A 421 10.03 11.17 8.80
CA VAL A 421 11.02 12.27 8.82
C VAL A 421 12.24 11.90 9.65
N PHE A 422 12.05 11.22 10.77
CA PHE A 422 13.14 10.77 11.64
C PHE A 422 13.98 9.69 10.95
N SER A 423 13.35 8.68 10.34
CA SER A 423 14.06 7.66 9.55
C SER A 423 14.89 8.29 8.41
N ARG A 424 14.29 9.22 7.67
CA ARG A 424 14.95 9.88 6.55
C ARG A 424 16.18 10.67 6.99
N THR A 425 16.12 11.34 8.15
CA THR A 425 17.27 12.06 8.71
C THR A 425 18.39 11.10 9.08
N LEU A 426 18.07 10.02 9.82
CA LEU A 426 19.07 9.02 10.20
C LEU A 426 19.71 8.32 9.01
N LYS A 427 18.95 8.00 7.96
CA LYS A 427 19.50 7.40 6.73
C LYS A 427 20.54 8.32 6.09
N LYS A 428 20.24 9.62 5.94
CA LYS A 428 21.19 10.59 5.38
C LYS A 428 22.48 10.68 6.22
N GLU A 429 22.36 10.67 7.54
CA GLU A 429 23.51 10.67 8.43
C GLU A 429 24.31 9.37 8.32
N LEU A 430 23.64 8.19 8.29
CA LEU A 430 24.28 6.87 8.11
C LEU A 430 25.04 6.78 6.78
N GLU A 431 24.48 7.30 5.70
CA GLU A 431 25.13 7.38 4.38
C GLU A 431 26.41 8.23 4.44
N ALA A 432 26.42 9.32 5.22
CA ALA A 432 27.62 10.12 5.47
C ALA A 432 28.70 9.32 6.25
N TYR A 433 28.30 8.37 7.08
CA TYR A 433 29.17 7.40 7.74
C TYR A 433 29.55 6.20 6.85
N ARG A 434 29.20 6.22 5.55
CA ARG A 434 29.42 5.14 4.57
C ARG A 434 28.71 3.83 4.94
N PHE A 435 27.62 3.90 5.68
CA PHE A 435 26.81 2.74 6.04
C PHE A 435 25.87 2.38 4.88
N ASP A 436 25.77 1.09 4.57
CA ASP A 436 24.87 0.59 3.52
C ASP A 436 23.42 0.52 4.03
N THR A 437 22.71 1.64 3.89
CA THR A 437 21.30 1.75 4.30
C THR A 437 20.35 0.92 3.43
N GLU A 438 20.78 0.50 2.24
CA GLU A 438 19.93 -0.29 1.33
C GLU A 438 19.78 -1.74 1.81
N HIS A 439 20.83 -2.35 2.36
CA HIS A 439 20.85 -3.74 2.75
C HIS A 439 20.73 -3.96 4.27
N HIS A 440 21.20 -3.02 5.08
CA HIS A 440 21.33 -3.18 6.53
C HIS A 440 20.43 -2.24 7.36
N TYR A 441 19.50 -1.51 6.72
CA TYR A 441 18.53 -0.65 7.41
C TYR A 441 17.11 -1.11 7.11
N HIS A 442 16.46 -1.68 8.12
CA HIS A 442 15.11 -2.23 8.06
C HIS A 442 14.12 -1.25 8.72
N GLU A 443 13.08 -0.88 8.01
CA GLU A 443 12.07 0.03 8.54
C GLU A 443 10.66 -0.47 8.25
N GLU A 444 9.78 -0.27 9.21
CA GLU A 444 8.35 -0.36 9.01
C GLU A 444 7.74 1.02 9.14
N LEU A 445 7.14 1.50 8.06
CA LEU A 445 6.54 2.82 8.01
C LEU A 445 5.02 2.69 8.09
N PHE A 446 4.43 3.19 9.18
CA PHE A 446 2.97 3.21 9.35
C PHE A 446 2.30 4.38 8.59
N VAL A 447 2.82 4.75 7.44
CA VAL A 447 2.21 5.76 6.55
C VAL A 447 1.25 5.04 5.62
N MET A 448 0.00 4.90 6.03
CA MET A 448 -1.07 4.25 5.25
C MET A 448 -1.84 5.22 4.36
N ARG A 449 -1.24 6.38 4.00
CA ARG A 449 -1.84 7.42 3.20
C ARG A 449 -0.87 7.95 2.13
#